data_4f2a5cde7c73beca61b5ca28a9323706
#
_entry.id   4f2a5cde7c73beca61b5ca28a9323706
#
_cell.length_a   1.000
_cell.length_b   1.000
_cell.length_c   1.000
_cell.angle_alpha   90.00
_cell.angle_beta   90.00
_cell.angle_gamma   90.00
#
_symmetry.space_group_name_H-M   'P 1'
#
loop_
_entity.id
_entity.type
_entity.pdbx_description
1 polymer ?
#
loop_
_entity_poly.entity_id
_entity_poly.type
_entity_poly.pdbx_seq_one_letter_code
_entity_poly.pdbx_strand_id
1 'polypeptide(L)'
;MNKCFFPGSFDPFTLGHKNIIEKLVNMTDEVIIGVGNHHEKNSFIDANTRKNLIEDTVKTITKNNTVITVVIFSGLVVDAAKLNKCKTIVRGVRDTSDLNYELRMYNTNRRLEKDIETIFLSTDNNYNHISSSLVRQICKLGGSLESLVPENINKYLKNNINSVT
;
A
#
# COMPACT_ATOMS: atom_id res chain seq x y z
N MET A 1 -7.65 -7.49 -16.70
CA MET A 1 -8.25 -7.00 -15.42
C MET A 1 -8.39 -5.51 -15.55
N ASN A 2 -9.63 -4.99 -15.61
CA ASN A 2 -9.83 -3.58 -15.95
C ASN A 2 -9.61 -2.61 -14.78
N LYS A 3 -9.92 -3.05 -13.54
CA LYS A 3 -9.81 -2.21 -12.34
C LYS A 3 -9.52 -3.05 -11.12
N CYS A 4 -8.59 -2.59 -10.25
CA CYS A 4 -8.26 -3.25 -9.01
C CYS A 4 -8.17 -2.28 -7.82
N PHE A 5 -8.35 -2.83 -6.62
CA PHE A 5 -8.20 -2.15 -5.35
C PHE A 5 -6.95 -2.70 -4.63
N PHE A 6 -6.00 -1.82 -4.33
CA PHE A 6 -4.78 -2.15 -3.61
C PHE A 6 -4.81 -1.48 -2.22
N PRO A 7 -5.36 -2.15 -1.21
CA PRO A 7 -5.47 -1.60 0.14
C PRO A 7 -4.21 -1.83 0.97
N GLY A 8 -3.90 -0.87 1.83
CA GLY A 8 -2.85 -0.99 2.81
C GLY A 8 -2.88 0.16 3.83
N SER A 9 -2.18 0.01 4.95
CA SER A 9 -1.97 1.14 5.87
C SER A 9 -1.00 2.15 5.26
N PHE A 10 0.02 1.67 4.52
CA PHE A 10 1.06 2.51 3.89
C PHE A 10 1.70 3.51 4.87
N ASP A 11 2.06 3.04 6.05
CA ASP A 11 2.52 3.84 7.17
C ASP A 11 3.97 3.53 7.60
N PRO A 12 4.98 3.99 6.82
CA PRO A 12 4.88 4.69 5.54
C PRO A 12 4.76 3.78 4.32
N PHE A 13 4.47 4.37 3.16
CA PHE A 13 4.60 3.72 1.85
C PHE A 13 6.07 3.45 1.54
N THR A 14 6.37 2.24 1.02
CA THR A 14 7.75 1.75 0.81
C THR A 14 8.05 1.47 -0.66
N LEU A 15 9.32 1.20 -0.98
CA LEU A 15 9.72 0.75 -2.33
C LEU A 15 9.09 -0.60 -2.69
N GLY A 16 8.82 -1.48 -1.71
CA GLY A 16 8.05 -2.71 -1.95
C GLY A 16 6.63 -2.43 -2.43
N HIS A 17 5.93 -1.46 -1.82
CA HIS A 17 4.60 -1.05 -2.27
C HIS A 17 4.65 -0.42 -3.67
N LYS A 18 5.65 0.42 -3.95
CA LYS A 18 5.87 1.01 -5.27
C LYS A 18 6.06 -0.08 -6.34
N ASN A 19 6.87 -1.10 -6.05
CA ASN A 19 7.12 -2.22 -6.97
C ASN A 19 5.82 -2.99 -7.31
N ILE A 20 4.93 -3.21 -6.35
CA ILE A 20 3.61 -3.81 -6.63
C ILE A 20 2.81 -2.93 -7.59
N ILE A 21 2.80 -1.60 -7.41
CA ILE A 21 2.06 -0.69 -8.31
C ILE A 21 2.68 -0.71 -9.71
N GLU A 22 4.01 -0.73 -9.84
CA GLU A 22 4.71 -0.84 -11.12
C GLU A 22 4.35 -2.13 -11.88
N LYS A 23 4.05 -3.21 -11.16
CA LYS A 23 3.50 -4.45 -11.78
C LYS A 23 2.05 -4.26 -12.19
N LEU A 24 1.23 -3.65 -11.33
CA LEU A 24 -0.19 -3.47 -11.58
C LEU A 24 -0.49 -2.60 -12.81
N VAL A 25 0.29 -1.54 -13.05
CA VAL A 25 0.09 -0.68 -14.23
C VAL A 25 0.32 -1.40 -15.57
N ASN A 26 0.98 -2.56 -15.55
CA ASN A 26 1.11 -3.42 -16.73
C ASN A 26 0.00 -4.49 -16.83
N MET A 27 -0.88 -4.61 -15.83
CA MET A 27 -1.88 -5.68 -15.72
C MET A 27 -3.32 -5.17 -15.74
N THR A 28 -3.54 -3.85 -15.53
CA THR A 28 -4.88 -3.27 -15.38
C THR A 28 -4.94 -1.86 -15.94
N ASP A 29 -6.14 -1.42 -16.31
CA ASP A 29 -6.38 -0.07 -16.83
C ASP A 29 -6.57 0.96 -15.70
N GLU A 30 -6.95 0.50 -14.50
CA GLU A 30 -7.18 1.39 -13.35
C GLU A 30 -6.75 0.72 -12.04
N VAL A 31 -5.96 1.45 -11.24
CA VAL A 31 -5.52 1.06 -9.89
C VAL A 31 -6.08 2.04 -8.87
N ILE A 32 -6.89 1.55 -7.93
CA ILE A 32 -7.31 2.31 -6.76
C ILE A 32 -6.43 1.92 -5.58
N ILE A 33 -5.61 2.85 -5.10
CA ILE A 33 -4.81 2.65 -3.89
C ILE A 33 -5.63 3.09 -2.69
N GLY A 34 -5.98 2.15 -1.81
CA GLY A 34 -6.77 2.41 -0.61
C GLY A 34 -5.89 2.61 0.61
N VAL A 35 -5.78 3.84 1.11
CA VAL A 35 -5.09 4.16 2.36
C VAL A 35 -6.01 3.89 3.54
N GLY A 36 -5.71 2.85 4.31
CA GLY A 36 -6.50 2.48 5.50
C GLY A 36 -6.33 3.51 6.62
N ASN A 37 -7.46 4.03 7.11
CA ASN A 37 -7.52 4.92 8.27
C ASN A 37 -8.26 4.20 9.42
N HIS A 38 -7.49 3.60 10.34
CA HIS A 38 -8.02 2.94 11.52
C HIS A 38 -7.96 3.90 12.71
N HIS A 39 -9.10 4.41 13.14
CA HIS A 39 -9.21 5.40 14.23
C HIS A 39 -8.63 4.93 15.58
N GLU A 40 -8.48 3.63 15.78
CA GLU A 40 -7.97 3.04 17.03
C GLU A 40 -6.43 2.91 17.09
N LYS A 41 -5.70 3.20 16.01
CA LYS A 41 -4.25 3.11 15.99
C LYS A 41 -3.62 4.48 15.82
N ASN A 42 -2.72 4.85 16.73
CA ASN A 42 -1.81 5.97 16.51
C ASN A 42 -0.97 5.66 15.28
N SER A 43 -1.31 6.28 14.14
CA SER A 43 -0.53 6.16 12.92
C SER A 43 0.77 6.94 13.04
N PHE A 44 1.83 6.43 12.45
CA PHE A 44 3.13 7.11 12.38
C PHE A 44 3.04 8.36 11.50
N ILE A 45 2.28 8.29 10.41
CA ILE A 45 1.93 9.41 9.54
C ILE A 45 0.39 9.43 9.40
N ASP A 46 -0.24 10.59 9.53
CA ASP A 46 -1.69 10.71 9.36
C ASP A 46 -2.15 10.31 7.94
N ALA A 47 -3.42 9.91 7.82
CA ALA A 47 -3.94 9.33 6.58
C ALA A 47 -3.93 10.30 5.39
N ASN A 48 -4.17 11.61 5.61
CA ASN A 48 -4.16 12.60 4.53
C ASN A 48 -2.74 12.82 4.02
N THR A 49 -1.77 12.92 4.92
CA THR A 49 -0.35 13.03 4.56
C THR A 49 0.12 11.79 3.80
N ARG A 50 -0.23 10.58 4.26
CA ARG A 50 0.08 9.33 3.53
C ARG A 50 -0.49 9.34 2.12
N LYS A 51 -1.76 9.74 1.97
CA LYS A 51 -2.41 9.88 0.66
C LYS A 51 -1.62 10.83 -0.25
N ASN A 52 -1.32 12.04 0.20
CA ASN A 52 -0.61 13.04 -0.60
C ASN A 52 0.79 12.54 -1.02
N LEU A 53 1.53 11.93 -0.11
CA LEU A 53 2.85 11.36 -0.40
C LEU A 53 2.79 10.23 -1.43
N ILE A 54 1.75 9.39 -1.39
CA ILE A 54 1.53 8.34 -2.38
C ILE A 54 1.14 8.94 -3.72
N GLU A 55 0.23 9.92 -3.76
CA GLU A 55 -0.15 10.63 -5.00
C GLU A 55 1.07 11.22 -5.70
N ASP A 56 1.97 11.87 -4.95
CA ASP A 56 3.20 12.41 -5.52
C ASP A 56 4.17 11.32 -6.01
N THR A 57 4.26 10.21 -5.29
CA THR A 57 5.09 9.08 -5.69
C THR A 57 4.61 8.45 -6.99
N VAL A 58 3.29 8.23 -7.13
CA VAL A 58 2.75 7.51 -8.29
C VAL A 58 2.75 8.36 -9.57
N LYS A 59 2.84 9.68 -9.48
CA LYS A 59 3.06 10.56 -10.65
C LYS A 59 4.33 10.20 -11.43
N THR A 60 5.31 9.60 -10.76
CA THR A 60 6.57 9.14 -11.39
C THR A 60 6.43 7.78 -12.06
N ILE A 61 5.33 7.06 -11.82
CA ILE A 61 5.05 5.76 -12.42
C ILE A 61 4.28 6.01 -13.71
N THR A 62 5.00 6.32 -14.78
CA THR A 62 4.41 6.54 -16.11
C THR A 62 4.48 5.26 -16.91
N LYS A 63 3.37 4.55 -17.14
CA LYS A 63 3.21 3.51 -18.17
C LYS A 63 1.75 3.32 -18.59
N ASN A 64 1.53 3.11 -19.88
CA ASN A 64 0.38 2.45 -20.50
C ASN A 64 -1.02 3.08 -20.30
N ASN A 65 -1.15 4.39 -20.10
CA ASN A 65 -2.43 5.06 -19.87
C ASN A 65 -3.23 4.54 -18.65
N THR A 66 -2.60 3.78 -17.74
CA THR A 66 -3.26 3.31 -16.52
C THR A 66 -3.60 4.48 -15.60
N VAL A 67 -4.85 4.57 -15.19
CA VAL A 67 -5.30 5.56 -14.22
C VAL A 67 -4.99 5.07 -12.81
N ILE A 68 -4.28 5.88 -12.02
CA ILE A 68 -4.02 5.58 -10.60
C ILE A 68 -4.75 6.62 -9.75
N THR A 69 -5.59 6.15 -8.84
CA THR A 69 -6.34 7.00 -7.90
C THR A 69 -6.00 6.58 -6.46
N VAL A 70 -5.79 7.54 -5.57
CA VAL A 70 -5.54 7.28 -4.15
C VAL A 70 -6.73 7.74 -3.33
N VAL A 71 -7.30 6.83 -2.54
CA VAL A 71 -8.46 7.09 -1.68
C VAL A 71 -8.14 6.73 -0.23
N ILE A 72 -8.73 7.45 0.72
CA ILE A 72 -8.72 7.05 2.14
C ILE A 72 -9.98 6.24 2.40
N PHE A 73 -9.87 5.15 3.14
CA PHE A 73 -11.02 4.37 3.56
C PHE A 73 -10.93 3.97 5.04
N SER A 74 -12.08 3.73 5.64
CA SER A 74 -12.25 3.17 6.97
C SER A 74 -13.18 1.97 6.90
N GLY A 75 -13.09 1.06 7.87
CA GLY A 75 -13.93 -0.15 7.89
C GLY A 75 -13.38 -1.30 7.05
N LEU A 76 -14.28 -2.10 6.48
CA LEU A 76 -13.91 -3.32 5.77
C LEU A 76 -13.30 -3.05 4.39
N VAL A 77 -12.26 -3.80 4.06
CA VAL A 77 -11.59 -3.72 2.75
C VAL A 77 -12.56 -4.05 1.60
N VAL A 78 -13.44 -5.02 1.79
CA VAL A 78 -14.43 -5.41 0.78
C VAL A 78 -15.45 -4.31 0.51
N ASP A 79 -15.89 -3.58 1.53
CA ASP A 79 -16.82 -2.46 1.37
C ASP A 79 -16.14 -1.30 0.61
N ALA A 80 -14.89 -1.01 0.94
CA ALA A 80 -14.10 -0.02 0.21
C ALA A 80 -13.88 -0.41 -1.25
N ALA A 81 -13.63 -1.69 -1.54
CA ALA A 81 -13.51 -2.19 -2.90
C ALA A 81 -14.83 -2.05 -3.68
N LYS A 82 -15.98 -2.39 -3.07
CA LYS A 82 -17.32 -2.21 -3.65
C LYS A 82 -17.63 -0.75 -3.95
N LEU A 83 -17.39 0.14 -2.99
CA LEU A 83 -17.63 1.59 -3.15
C LEU A 83 -16.85 2.14 -4.34
N ASN A 84 -15.65 1.63 -4.58
CA ASN A 84 -14.80 2.00 -5.71
C ASN A 84 -15.06 1.14 -6.96
N LYS A 85 -16.11 0.30 -6.99
CA LYS A 85 -16.50 -0.56 -8.11
C LYS A 85 -15.38 -1.52 -8.56
N CYS A 86 -14.55 -1.98 -7.62
CA CYS A 86 -13.49 -2.95 -7.85
C CYS A 86 -13.99 -4.36 -7.51
N LYS A 87 -13.85 -5.29 -8.44
CA LYS A 87 -14.12 -6.73 -8.22
C LYS A 87 -12.85 -7.51 -7.86
N THR A 88 -11.71 -6.84 -7.84
CA THR A 88 -10.41 -7.44 -7.54
C THR A 88 -9.71 -6.64 -6.47
N ILE A 89 -9.36 -7.31 -5.37
CA ILE A 89 -8.43 -6.80 -4.35
C ILE A 89 -7.06 -7.36 -4.67
N VAL A 90 -6.02 -6.53 -4.59
CA VAL A 90 -4.64 -6.97 -4.74
C VAL A 90 -3.92 -6.86 -3.42
N ARG A 91 -3.16 -7.89 -3.06
CA ARG A 91 -2.32 -7.93 -1.86
C ARG A 91 -0.88 -8.25 -2.25
N GLY A 92 0.04 -7.44 -1.75
CA GLY A 92 1.47 -7.70 -1.89
C GLY A 92 1.91 -8.75 -0.86
N VAL A 93 2.70 -9.73 -1.30
CA VAL A 93 3.30 -10.75 -0.43
C VAL A 93 4.81 -10.78 -0.63
N ARG A 94 5.57 -10.87 0.46
CA ARG A 94 7.03 -10.86 0.46
C ARG A 94 7.61 -12.22 0.80
N ASP A 95 6.92 -12.93 1.67
CA ASP A 95 7.35 -14.22 2.21
C ASP A 95 6.14 -15.11 2.56
N THR A 96 6.42 -16.32 3.02
CA THR A 96 5.41 -17.31 3.42
C THR A 96 4.57 -16.85 4.61
N SER A 97 5.15 -16.06 5.52
CA SER A 97 4.44 -15.55 6.71
C SER A 97 3.38 -14.53 6.29
N ASP A 98 3.74 -13.59 5.40
CA ASP A 98 2.78 -12.66 4.80
C ASP A 98 1.66 -13.44 4.09
N LEU A 99 2.02 -14.42 3.26
CA LEU A 99 1.05 -15.21 2.50
C LEU A 99 0.06 -15.93 3.43
N ASN A 100 0.53 -16.52 4.51
CA ASN A 100 -0.35 -17.20 5.48
C ASN A 100 -1.34 -16.24 6.14
N TYR A 101 -0.93 -15.01 6.44
CA TYR A 101 -1.82 -13.99 6.98
C TYR A 101 -2.85 -13.56 5.91
N GLU A 102 -2.39 -13.27 4.71
CA GLU A 102 -3.24 -12.80 3.60
C GLU A 102 -4.25 -13.87 3.16
N LEU A 103 -3.91 -15.16 3.21
CA LEU A 103 -4.86 -16.26 2.94
C LEU A 103 -6.00 -16.31 3.97
N ARG A 104 -5.72 -16.01 5.24
CA ARG A 104 -6.80 -15.91 6.25
C ARG A 104 -7.71 -14.72 5.96
N MET A 105 -7.14 -13.58 5.61
CA MET A 105 -7.90 -12.39 5.22
C MET A 105 -8.72 -12.63 3.96
N TYR A 106 -8.15 -13.30 2.95
CA TYR A 106 -8.86 -13.73 1.74
C TYR A 106 -10.11 -14.56 2.08
N ASN A 107 -9.95 -15.61 2.90
CA ASN A 107 -11.06 -16.47 3.28
C ASN A 107 -12.18 -15.68 4.01
N THR A 108 -11.82 -14.70 4.83
CA THR A 108 -12.77 -13.83 5.51
C THR A 108 -13.47 -12.90 4.52
N ASN A 109 -12.72 -12.21 3.67
CA ASN A 109 -13.25 -11.32 2.65
C ASN A 109 -14.21 -12.05 1.69
N ARG A 110 -13.86 -13.28 1.27
CA ARG A 110 -14.69 -14.12 0.40
C ARG A 110 -16.02 -14.54 1.02
N ARG A 111 -16.06 -14.69 2.36
CA ARG A 111 -17.32 -14.95 3.07
C ARG A 111 -18.21 -13.72 3.17
N LEU A 112 -17.60 -12.54 3.33
CA LEU A 112 -18.31 -11.26 3.43
C LEU A 112 -18.84 -10.82 2.06
N GLU A 113 -18.05 -11.02 1.00
CA GLU A 113 -18.38 -10.59 -0.37
C GLU A 113 -17.88 -11.60 -1.41
N LYS A 114 -18.81 -12.36 -1.98
CA LYS A 114 -18.50 -13.46 -2.92
C LYS A 114 -18.08 -12.98 -4.30
N ASP A 115 -18.45 -11.76 -4.67
CA ASP A 115 -18.19 -11.21 -6.00
C ASP A 115 -16.84 -10.47 -6.09
N ILE A 116 -16.09 -10.41 -4.98
CA ILE A 116 -14.76 -9.81 -4.91
C ILE A 116 -13.72 -10.91 -4.76
N GLU A 117 -12.78 -10.94 -5.70
CA GLU A 117 -11.66 -11.87 -5.68
C GLU A 117 -10.38 -11.19 -5.19
N THR A 118 -9.47 -11.94 -4.58
CA THR A 118 -8.17 -11.43 -4.13
C THR A 118 -7.05 -12.08 -4.93
N ILE A 119 -6.15 -11.25 -5.45
CA ILE A 119 -4.93 -11.66 -6.16
C ILE A 119 -3.73 -11.33 -5.28
N PHE A 120 -2.80 -12.27 -5.16
CA PHE A 120 -1.53 -12.07 -4.47
C PHE A 120 -0.43 -11.80 -5.49
N LEU A 121 0.30 -10.70 -5.28
CA LEU A 121 1.48 -10.36 -6.07
C LEU A 121 2.72 -10.37 -5.19
N SER A 122 3.76 -11.09 -5.62
CA SER A 122 5.05 -11.03 -4.93
C SER A 122 5.81 -9.76 -5.32
N THR A 123 6.52 -9.19 -4.34
CA THR A 123 7.54 -8.18 -4.61
C THR A 123 8.77 -8.81 -5.26
N ASP A 124 9.58 -8.01 -5.94
CA ASP A 124 10.87 -8.45 -6.43
C ASP A 124 11.85 -8.70 -5.26
N ASN A 125 12.81 -9.59 -5.47
CA ASN A 125 13.75 -10.02 -4.42
C ASN A 125 14.46 -8.85 -3.71
N ASN A 126 14.73 -7.76 -4.43
CA ASN A 126 15.38 -6.57 -3.88
C ASN A 126 14.51 -5.82 -2.84
N TYR A 127 13.22 -6.12 -2.73
CA TYR A 127 12.28 -5.43 -1.85
C TYR A 127 11.65 -6.34 -0.78
N ASN A 128 11.92 -7.64 -0.80
CA ASN A 128 11.30 -8.61 0.12
C ASN A 128 11.58 -8.32 1.60
N HIS A 129 12.74 -7.74 1.91
CA HIS A 129 13.13 -7.38 3.27
C HIS A 129 12.48 -6.09 3.77
N ILE A 130 11.83 -5.30 2.90
CA ILE A 130 11.31 -3.98 3.25
C ILE A 130 9.90 -4.09 3.81
N SER A 131 9.70 -3.63 5.05
CA SER A 131 8.38 -3.47 5.66
C SER A 131 8.21 -2.06 6.24
N SER A 132 6.96 -1.59 6.32
CA SER A 132 6.68 -0.31 6.99
C SER A 132 7.13 -0.31 8.45
N SER A 133 7.02 -1.45 9.14
CA SER A 133 7.48 -1.60 10.53
C SER A 133 9.00 -1.43 10.65
N LEU A 134 9.76 -2.05 9.74
CA LEU A 134 11.22 -1.89 9.67
C LEU A 134 11.59 -0.42 9.39
N VAL A 135 10.91 0.21 8.44
CA VAL A 135 11.15 1.64 8.11
C VAL A 135 10.92 2.53 9.33
N ARG A 136 9.80 2.33 10.06
CA ARG A 136 9.53 3.10 11.29
C ARG A 136 10.61 2.90 12.34
N GLN A 137 11.08 1.66 12.52
CA GLN A 137 12.14 1.35 13.48
C GLN A 137 13.46 2.04 13.11
N ILE A 138 13.88 1.95 11.83
CA ILE A 138 15.12 2.59 11.36
C ILE A 138 15.00 4.12 11.47
N CYS A 139 13.83 4.68 11.10
CA CYS A 139 13.58 6.12 11.22
C CYS A 139 13.73 6.62 12.66
N LYS A 140 13.13 5.93 13.63
CA LYS A 140 13.24 6.27 15.07
C LYS A 140 14.67 6.20 15.58
N LEU A 141 15.50 5.34 15.02
CA LEU A 141 16.90 5.19 15.36
C LEU A 141 17.84 6.15 14.58
N GLY A 142 17.29 7.03 13.73
CA GLY A 142 18.06 7.97 12.92
C GLY A 142 18.83 7.34 11.76
N GLY A 143 18.48 6.12 11.35
CA GLY A 143 19.12 5.41 10.24
C GLY A 143 18.70 5.93 8.87
N SER A 144 19.47 5.60 7.81
CA SER A 144 19.15 5.97 6.44
C SER A 144 17.96 5.19 5.89
N LEU A 145 17.07 5.88 5.19
CA LEU A 145 15.87 5.30 4.57
C LEU A 145 15.94 5.29 3.04
N GLU A 146 17.05 5.69 2.42
CA GLU A 146 17.19 5.93 0.97
C GLU A 146 16.87 4.72 0.10
N SER A 147 17.21 3.51 0.56
CA SER A 147 16.93 2.26 -0.14
C SER A 147 15.62 1.58 0.26
N LEU A 148 14.82 2.21 1.12
CA LEU A 148 13.62 1.59 1.72
C LEU A 148 12.32 2.27 1.30
N VAL A 149 12.35 3.58 1.06
CA VAL A 149 11.18 4.39 0.73
C VAL A 149 11.44 5.29 -0.48
N PRO A 150 10.42 5.74 -1.22
CA PRO A 150 10.55 6.76 -2.25
C PRO A 150 11.17 8.06 -1.72
N GLU A 151 11.83 8.81 -2.61
CA GLU A 151 12.60 10.01 -2.23
C GLU A 151 11.77 11.09 -1.53
N ASN A 152 10.54 11.35 -2.00
CA ASN A 152 9.63 12.32 -1.38
C ASN A 152 9.24 11.90 0.05
N ILE A 153 9.05 10.61 0.30
CA ILE A 153 8.76 10.06 1.63
C ILE A 153 9.99 10.15 2.53
N ASN A 154 11.18 9.84 2.00
CA ASN A 154 12.43 10.01 2.73
C ASN A 154 12.63 11.47 3.17
N LYS A 155 12.42 12.43 2.25
CA LYS A 155 12.47 13.86 2.57
C LYS A 155 11.46 14.26 3.65
N TYR A 156 10.21 13.78 3.52
CA TYR A 156 9.17 14.06 4.52
C TYR A 156 9.59 13.55 5.91
N LEU A 157 10.03 12.29 6.01
CA LEU A 157 10.42 11.68 7.28
C LEU A 157 11.64 12.37 7.90
N LYS A 158 12.66 12.71 7.12
CA LYS A 158 13.84 13.46 7.60
C LYS A 158 13.44 14.82 8.20
N ASN A 159 12.49 15.53 7.58
CA ASN A 159 12.08 16.85 8.02
C ASN A 159 11.12 16.84 9.22
N ASN A 160 10.44 15.71 9.47
CA ASN A 160 9.39 15.59 10.48
C ASN A 160 9.70 14.56 11.56
N ILE A 161 10.96 14.11 11.69
CA ILE A 161 11.33 13.01 12.60
C ILE A 161 10.90 13.29 14.05
N ASN A 162 11.01 14.55 14.50
CA ASN A 162 10.64 14.95 15.86
C ASN A 162 9.13 15.01 16.11
N SER A 163 8.30 14.95 15.06
CA SER A 163 6.84 14.96 15.15
C SER A 163 6.23 13.57 14.94
N VAL A 164 7.04 12.60 14.49
CA VAL A 164 6.60 11.23 14.22
C VAL A 164 7.18 10.22 15.24
N THR A 165 7.98 10.69 16.20
CA THR A 165 8.48 9.90 17.34
C THR A 165 7.67 10.19 18.57
#